data_7f0e0564a76cbd05729884878a9abd14
#
_entry.id   7f0e0564a76cbd05729884878a9abd14
#
_cell.length_a   1.000
_cell.length_b   1.000
_cell.length_c   1.000
_cell.angle_alpha   90.00
_cell.angle_beta   90.00
_cell.angle_gamma   90.00
#
_symmetry.space_group_name_H-M   'P 1'
#
loop_
_entity.id
_entity.type
_entity.pdbx_description
1 polymer ?
#
loop_
_entity_poly.entity_id
_entity_poly.type
_entity_poly.pdbx_seq_one_letter_code
_entity_poly.pdbx_strand_id
1 'polypeptide(L)'
;MKLFPLFAAGILLLSGCAGAPPRETAHRESPPAPRPSTGPEPAQPGIPPRPGAVVPSPFEARGSRFVRVLLSGGTTEIVLEGETIRAWGVDGRPAAEAAGRVTLAAIGERIRWNGSMLLGDALDAAGTPDLRVGRRKVGGRVRLLARKGELLAVAVVPLEAYVAAVVSREAGPRFQPEALAALAVAARTYAVGAAAKPRDPAYDVVGGVEDQVFEGMDGVTPAFREAADRTRGMVARYRGELAETVYHSTCGGRTEDAGSAWGKDVPYLRAQPCDDCADSPYYRWEYRITGAEGRRVAKALGVPPGKDLRIAVTGRTPTGRASRVGISSGGVVREVQAAEFRKAAGYANVRSLKMEIAPVTGGWRIAGEGWGHGVGLCQYGANGMARRGAGYRGILARYYPGTDITGESP
;
A
#
# COMPACT_ATOMS: atom_id res chain seq x y z
N MET A 1 14.56 -17.58 12.94
CA MET A 1 14.91 -16.97 11.65
C MET A 1 14.06 -15.71 11.53
N LYS A 2 14.61 -14.53 11.86
CA LYS A 2 13.85 -13.27 11.90
C LYS A 2 13.67 -12.77 10.45
N LEU A 3 12.43 -12.84 9.93
CA LEU A 3 12.08 -12.19 8.68
C LEU A 3 12.09 -10.67 8.89
N PHE A 4 12.89 -9.97 8.10
CA PHE A 4 12.83 -8.52 8.01
C PHE A 4 11.59 -8.11 7.21
N PRO A 5 10.85 -7.07 7.61
CA PRO A 5 9.73 -6.58 6.84
C PRO A 5 10.22 -5.96 5.51
N LEU A 6 9.62 -6.39 4.42
CA LEU A 6 9.75 -5.80 3.09
C LEU A 6 9.05 -4.43 3.09
N PHE A 7 9.77 -3.36 2.75
CA PHE A 7 9.23 -2.02 2.70
C PHE A 7 8.84 -1.63 1.28
N ALA A 8 7.56 -1.45 1.04
CA ALA A 8 7.08 -0.70 -0.12
C ALA A 8 7.04 0.79 0.25
N ALA A 9 7.62 1.64 -0.58
CA ALA A 9 7.61 3.09 -0.36
C ALA A 9 6.35 3.69 -0.99
N GLY A 10 5.31 3.89 -0.19
CA GLY A 10 4.11 4.60 -0.62
C GLY A 10 4.38 6.10 -0.85
N ILE A 11 3.84 6.64 -1.92
CA ILE A 11 3.93 8.06 -2.29
C ILE A 11 2.79 8.81 -1.60
N LEU A 12 3.11 9.62 -0.60
CA LEU A 12 2.17 10.59 -0.04
C LEU A 12 2.10 11.82 -0.98
N LEU A 13 1.04 11.90 -1.79
CA LEU A 13 0.74 13.10 -2.58
C LEU A 13 0.07 14.14 -1.68
N LEU A 14 0.80 15.18 -1.33
CA LEU A 14 0.25 16.42 -0.80
C LEU A 14 -0.31 17.24 -1.97
N SER A 15 -1.65 17.36 -2.05
CA SER A 15 -2.33 18.23 -3.01
C SER A 15 -2.16 19.70 -2.57
N GLY A 16 -1.31 20.44 -3.29
CA GLY A 16 -1.26 21.89 -3.22
C GLY A 16 -2.28 22.47 -4.21
N CYS A 17 -3.27 23.22 -3.72
CA CYS A 17 -4.18 23.99 -4.54
C CYS A 17 -3.46 25.22 -5.10
N ALA A 18 -3.32 25.30 -6.43
CA ALA A 18 -3.02 26.54 -7.14
C ALA A 18 -4.26 26.95 -7.92
N GLY A 19 -4.79 28.15 -7.59
CA GLY A 19 -5.97 28.74 -8.22
C GLY A 19 -5.70 29.15 -9.66
N ALA A 20 -6.68 28.94 -10.51
CA ALA A 20 -6.75 29.43 -11.89
C ALA A 20 -7.63 30.68 -11.98
N PRO A 21 -7.35 31.64 -12.89
CA PRO A 21 -8.10 32.87 -13.06
C PRO A 21 -9.45 32.64 -13.75
N PRO A 22 -10.41 33.58 -13.62
CA PRO A 22 -11.76 33.43 -14.12
C PRO A 22 -11.82 33.61 -15.66
N ARG A 23 -12.62 32.77 -16.33
CA ARG A 23 -12.99 32.90 -17.74
C ARG A 23 -14.39 33.48 -17.88
N GLU A 24 -14.51 34.38 -18.81
CA GLU A 24 -15.70 35.10 -19.27
C GLU A 24 -16.89 34.20 -19.61
N THR A 25 -18.07 34.69 -19.26
CA THR A 25 -19.37 34.08 -19.51
C THR A 25 -19.84 34.31 -20.93
N ALA A 26 -20.05 33.23 -21.69
CA ALA A 26 -20.84 33.28 -22.93
C ALA A 26 -22.23 32.73 -22.62
N HIS A 27 -23.25 33.56 -22.86
CA HIS A 27 -24.68 33.19 -22.82
C HIS A 27 -24.98 32.12 -23.85
N ARG A 28 -25.56 31.01 -23.43
CA ARG A 28 -26.26 30.04 -24.31
C ARG A 28 -27.67 29.83 -23.79
N GLU A 29 -28.62 30.01 -24.70
CA GLU A 29 -30.05 29.83 -24.49
C GLU A 29 -30.40 28.40 -24.07
N SER A 30 -31.36 28.29 -23.15
CA SER A 30 -31.90 27.03 -22.65
C SER A 30 -32.92 26.40 -23.59
N PRO A 31 -32.92 25.08 -23.77
CA PRO A 31 -33.97 24.37 -24.47
C PRO A 31 -35.24 24.19 -23.60
N PRO A 32 -36.43 24.00 -24.17
CA PRO A 32 -37.71 23.99 -23.44
C PRO A 32 -37.90 22.73 -22.61
N ALA A 33 -38.64 22.88 -21.52
CA ALA A 33 -38.91 21.86 -20.50
C ALA A 33 -39.74 20.69 -21.07
N PRO A 34 -39.47 19.42 -20.67
CA PRO A 34 -40.30 18.27 -20.98
C PRO A 34 -41.54 18.20 -20.10
N ARG A 35 -42.64 17.67 -20.72
CA ARG A 35 -43.96 17.48 -20.07
C ARG A 35 -43.89 16.50 -18.89
N PRO A 36 -44.76 16.64 -17.88
CA PRO A 36 -44.77 15.73 -16.72
C PRO A 36 -45.28 14.34 -17.13
N SER A 37 -44.49 13.33 -16.84
CA SER A 37 -44.89 11.92 -16.91
C SER A 37 -45.62 11.52 -15.63
N THR A 38 -46.75 10.83 -15.81
CA THR A 38 -47.54 10.18 -14.75
C THR A 38 -46.66 9.31 -13.85
N GLY A 39 -46.74 9.54 -12.56
CA GLY A 39 -45.97 8.82 -11.54
C GLY A 39 -46.39 7.34 -11.41
N PRO A 40 -45.46 6.49 -10.97
CA PRO A 40 -45.75 5.10 -10.69
C PRO A 40 -46.60 4.93 -9.40
N GLU A 41 -47.48 3.96 -9.48
CA GLU A 41 -48.40 3.46 -8.42
C GLU A 41 -47.59 3.10 -7.13
N PRO A 42 -48.13 3.32 -5.92
CA PRO A 42 -47.41 3.03 -4.67
C PRO A 42 -47.19 1.53 -4.51
N ALA A 43 -45.91 1.17 -4.30
CA ALA A 43 -45.53 -0.22 -4.03
C ALA A 43 -46.14 -0.75 -2.75
N GLN A 44 -46.74 -1.96 -2.83
CA GLN A 44 -47.29 -2.68 -1.68
C GLN A 44 -46.18 -2.99 -0.64
N PRO A 45 -46.46 -2.95 0.65
CA PRO A 45 -45.48 -3.26 1.69
C PRO A 45 -45.04 -4.72 1.57
N GLY A 46 -43.71 -4.89 1.31
CA GLY A 46 -43.09 -6.19 1.17
C GLY A 46 -43.23 -7.05 2.44
N ILE A 47 -43.60 -8.31 2.25
CA ILE A 47 -43.67 -9.34 3.28
C ILE A 47 -42.31 -9.45 3.96
N PRO A 48 -42.18 -9.37 5.30
CA PRO A 48 -40.93 -9.56 6.00
C PRO A 48 -40.35 -10.96 5.73
N PRO A 49 -39.05 -11.13 5.53
CA PRO A 49 -38.43 -12.42 5.27
C PRO A 49 -38.65 -13.36 6.47
N ARG A 50 -38.98 -14.62 6.18
CA ARG A 50 -39.18 -15.66 7.20
C ARG A 50 -37.95 -15.79 8.10
N PRO A 51 -38.10 -15.92 9.44
CA PRO A 51 -37.01 -16.21 10.35
C PRO A 51 -36.38 -17.56 9.99
N GLY A 52 -35.08 -17.58 9.67
CA GLY A 52 -34.31 -18.80 9.42
C GLY A 52 -33.65 -18.94 8.06
N ALA A 53 -33.85 -18.04 7.12
CA ALA A 53 -33.04 -18.03 5.89
C ALA A 53 -31.65 -17.47 6.24
N VAL A 54 -30.62 -18.33 6.21
CA VAL A 54 -29.21 -17.91 6.16
C VAL A 54 -29.05 -17.09 4.89
N VAL A 55 -29.01 -15.76 5.01
CA VAL A 55 -28.68 -14.90 3.90
C VAL A 55 -27.19 -15.13 3.62
N PRO A 56 -26.82 -15.75 2.49
CA PRO A 56 -25.40 -15.90 2.14
C PRO A 56 -24.76 -14.52 2.19
N SER A 57 -23.54 -14.41 2.73
CA SER A 57 -22.79 -13.17 2.67
C SER A 57 -22.77 -12.72 1.21
N PRO A 58 -23.22 -11.50 0.88
CA PRO A 58 -23.29 -11.03 -0.51
C PRO A 58 -21.93 -10.99 -1.22
N PHE A 59 -20.85 -11.37 -0.53
CA PHE A 59 -19.47 -11.33 -0.98
C PHE A 59 -18.87 -12.70 -1.32
N GLU A 60 -19.58 -13.80 -1.12
CA GLU A 60 -19.14 -15.13 -1.53
C GLU A 60 -19.59 -15.43 -2.97
N ALA A 61 -19.04 -14.68 -3.93
CA ALA A 61 -19.07 -15.12 -5.30
C ALA A 61 -18.20 -16.39 -5.41
N ARG A 62 -18.80 -17.52 -5.78
CA ARG A 62 -18.09 -18.80 -6.00
C ARG A 62 -16.91 -18.54 -6.94
N GLY A 63 -15.67 -18.88 -6.52
CA GLY A 63 -14.44 -18.74 -7.30
C GLY A 63 -13.68 -17.43 -7.13
N SER A 64 -14.10 -16.48 -6.28
CA SER A 64 -13.32 -15.26 -6.00
C SER A 64 -12.32 -15.50 -4.88
N ARG A 65 -11.04 -15.24 -5.11
CA ARG A 65 -10.03 -15.15 -4.05
C ARG A 65 -10.16 -13.81 -3.32
N PHE A 66 -9.97 -13.82 -2.02
CA PHE A 66 -9.96 -12.62 -1.17
C PHE A 66 -8.57 -12.42 -0.57
N VAL A 67 -8.25 -11.16 -0.29
CA VAL A 67 -7.08 -10.77 0.48
C VAL A 67 -7.56 -10.16 1.80
N ARG A 68 -6.95 -10.60 2.91
CA ARG A 68 -7.21 -10.08 4.25
C ARG A 68 -6.17 -9.01 4.57
N VAL A 69 -6.60 -7.77 4.64
CA VAL A 69 -5.75 -6.59 4.80
C VAL A 69 -5.92 -6.01 6.19
N LEU A 70 -4.89 -6.00 7.01
CA LEU A 70 -4.92 -5.28 8.30
C LEU A 70 -4.98 -3.77 8.03
N LEU A 71 -6.09 -3.13 8.38
CA LEU A 71 -6.30 -1.68 8.26
C LEU A 71 -5.87 -0.93 9.50
N SER A 72 -6.15 -1.50 10.68
CA SER A 72 -5.85 -0.93 11.99
C SER A 72 -5.72 -2.05 13.01
N GLY A 73 -4.79 -1.88 13.96
CA GLY A 73 -4.60 -2.77 15.09
C GLY A 73 -4.00 -1.99 16.26
N GLY A 74 -4.07 -2.56 17.48
CA GLY A 74 -3.54 -1.90 18.69
C GLY A 74 -4.36 -0.69 19.14
N THR A 75 -5.66 -0.64 18.82
CA THR A 75 -6.60 0.41 19.22
C THR A 75 -7.73 -0.16 20.05
N THR A 76 -8.22 0.62 21.01
CA THR A 76 -9.37 0.21 21.84
C THR A 76 -10.70 0.55 21.20
N GLU A 77 -10.69 1.37 20.14
CA GLU A 77 -11.91 1.83 19.47
C GLU A 77 -11.73 1.90 17.96
N ILE A 78 -12.77 1.52 17.22
CA ILE A 78 -12.85 1.62 15.75
C ILE A 78 -14.21 2.21 15.37
N VAL A 79 -14.20 3.10 14.38
CA VAL A 79 -15.42 3.69 13.81
C VAL A 79 -15.66 3.11 12.43
N LEU A 80 -16.90 2.62 12.22
CA LEU A 80 -17.44 2.26 10.93
C LEU A 80 -18.43 3.33 10.46
N GLU A 81 -18.45 3.62 9.16
CA GLU A 81 -19.41 4.55 8.55
C GLU A 81 -19.99 3.93 7.27
N GLY A 82 -21.31 4.09 7.09
CA GLY A 82 -22.08 3.59 5.94
C GLY A 82 -23.53 4.02 6.06
N GLU A 83 -24.28 4.02 4.97
CA GLU A 83 -25.70 4.35 5.02
C GLU A 83 -26.47 3.31 5.86
N THR A 84 -26.21 2.03 5.62
CA THR A 84 -26.66 0.92 6.47
C THR A 84 -25.47 0.02 6.73
N ILE A 85 -25.20 -0.29 8.00
CA ILE A 85 -24.12 -1.17 8.44
C ILE A 85 -24.73 -2.40 9.08
N ARG A 86 -24.42 -3.58 8.55
CA ARG A 86 -24.84 -4.87 9.10
C ARG A 86 -23.62 -5.63 9.60
N ALA A 87 -23.79 -6.31 10.73
CA ALA A 87 -22.77 -7.18 11.29
C ALA A 87 -23.31 -8.57 11.51
N TRP A 88 -22.44 -9.56 11.36
CA TRP A 88 -22.69 -10.98 11.56
C TRP A 88 -21.63 -11.57 12.48
N GLY A 89 -22.00 -12.56 13.27
CA GLY A 89 -21.04 -13.44 13.91
C GLY A 89 -20.21 -14.21 12.87
N VAL A 90 -19.09 -14.78 13.28
CA VAL A 90 -18.26 -15.64 12.41
C VAL A 90 -18.99 -16.91 11.95
N ASP A 91 -20.08 -17.28 12.64
CA ASP A 91 -21.01 -18.35 12.29
C ASP A 91 -22.04 -17.94 11.20
N GLY A 92 -21.96 -16.70 10.71
CA GLY A 92 -22.85 -16.13 9.70
C GLY A 92 -24.21 -15.66 10.23
N ARG A 93 -24.47 -15.74 11.53
CA ARG A 93 -25.72 -15.27 12.12
C ARG A 93 -25.73 -13.75 12.25
N PRO A 94 -26.88 -13.09 11.94
CA PRO A 94 -27.02 -11.65 12.17
C PRO A 94 -26.74 -11.31 13.64
N ALA A 95 -25.91 -10.29 13.87
CA ALA A 95 -25.47 -9.84 15.19
C ALA A 95 -25.95 -8.43 15.51
N ALA A 96 -25.88 -7.49 14.56
CA ALA A 96 -26.30 -6.10 14.74
C ALA A 96 -26.56 -5.41 13.40
N GLU A 97 -27.37 -4.36 13.43
CA GLU A 97 -27.59 -3.45 12.31
C GLU A 97 -27.67 -2.01 12.82
N ALA A 98 -27.14 -1.05 12.07
CA ALA A 98 -27.27 0.37 12.38
C ALA A 98 -27.17 1.20 11.10
N ALA A 99 -27.64 2.45 11.14
CA ALA A 99 -27.48 3.44 10.09
C ALA A 99 -26.40 4.45 10.47
N GLY A 100 -25.72 4.99 9.47
CA GLY A 100 -24.78 6.09 9.58
C GLY A 100 -23.44 5.67 10.17
N ARG A 101 -23.24 5.93 11.46
CA ARG A 101 -21.97 5.74 12.17
C ARG A 101 -22.10 4.75 13.31
N VAL A 102 -21.16 3.83 13.38
CA VAL A 102 -21.07 2.83 14.44
C VAL A 102 -19.70 2.93 15.12
N THR A 103 -19.70 3.06 16.43
CA THR A 103 -18.49 2.98 17.24
C THR A 103 -18.38 1.60 17.87
N LEU A 104 -17.22 0.98 17.70
CA LEU A 104 -16.89 -0.33 18.25
C LEU A 104 -15.79 -0.16 19.28
N ALA A 105 -15.93 -0.78 20.44
CA ALA A 105 -14.90 -0.76 21.47
C ALA A 105 -14.55 -2.20 21.93
N ALA A 106 -13.28 -2.43 22.25
CA ALA A 106 -12.84 -3.67 22.88
C ALA A 106 -13.16 -3.66 24.37
N ILE A 107 -13.80 -4.73 24.86
CA ILE A 107 -14.06 -4.99 26.27
C ILE A 107 -13.53 -6.39 26.59
N GLY A 108 -12.28 -6.46 27.02
CA GLY A 108 -11.57 -7.74 27.10
C GLY A 108 -11.47 -8.40 25.72
N GLU A 109 -11.96 -9.62 25.60
CA GLU A 109 -12.02 -10.39 24.36
C GLU A 109 -13.36 -10.23 23.64
N ARG A 110 -14.17 -9.19 23.92
CA ARG A 110 -15.48 -8.97 23.32
C ARG A 110 -15.59 -7.58 22.70
N ILE A 111 -16.46 -7.45 21.70
CA ILE A 111 -16.72 -6.22 20.95
C ILE A 111 -17.99 -5.57 21.48
N ARG A 112 -17.90 -4.33 21.93
CA ARG A 112 -19.05 -3.49 22.27
C ARG A 112 -19.47 -2.68 21.04
N TRP A 113 -20.74 -2.78 20.66
CA TRP A 113 -21.37 -2.07 19.55
C TRP A 113 -22.17 -0.88 20.06
N ASN A 114 -21.87 0.32 19.56
CA ASN A 114 -22.54 1.58 19.93
C ASN A 114 -22.72 1.78 21.45
N GLY A 115 -21.72 1.45 22.23
CA GLY A 115 -21.67 1.71 23.66
C GLY A 115 -22.54 0.78 24.55
N SER A 116 -23.51 0.04 23.99
CA SER A 116 -24.49 -0.71 24.77
C SER A 116 -24.47 -2.22 24.53
N MET A 117 -24.40 -2.67 23.28
CA MET A 117 -24.49 -4.09 22.94
C MET A 117 -23.13 -4.77 22.99
N LEU A 118 -23.02 -5.85 23.78
CA LEU A 118 -21.79 -6.64 23.87
C LEU A 118 -21.93 -7.90 23.00
N LEU A 119 -21.10 -7.98 21.94
CA LEU A 119 -21.07 -9.04 20.94
C LEU A 119 -19.93 -10.04 21.21
N GLY A 120 -19.70 -10.98 20.30
CA GLY A 120 -18.61 -11.94 20.37
C GLY A 120 -17.21 -11.29 20.29
N ASP A 121 -16.19 -12.14 20.20
CA ASP A 121 -14.78 -11.76 20.02
C ASP A 121 -14.43 -11.42 18.58
N ALA A 122 -15.26 -11.87 17.63
CA ALA A 122 -15.09 -11.63 16.20
C ALA A 122 -16.44 -11.35 15.51
N LEU A 123 -16.44 -10.39 14.59
CA LEU A 123 -17.58 -9.99 13.76
C LEU A 123 -17.15 -9.73 12.33
N ASP A 124 -17.99 -10.08 11.37
CA ASP A 124 -17.91 -9.55 10.01
C ASP A 124 -18.93 -8.41 9.86
N ALA A 125 -18.53 -7.29 9.27
CA ALA A 125 -19.38 -6.15 8.99
C ALA A 125 -19.32 -5.75 7.52
N ALA A 126 -20.45 -5.33 6.96
CA ALA A 126 -20.54 -4.73 5.63
C ALA A 126 -21.48 -3.53 5.65
N GLY A 127 -21.31 -2.63 4.70
CA GLY A 127 -22.12 -1.42 4.56
C GLY A 127 -22.70 -1.28 3.17
N THR A 128 -23.82 -0.60 3.07
CA THR A 128 -24.47 -0.25 1.80
C THR A 128 -24.51 1.27 1.67
N PRO A 129 -24.22 1.87 0.49
CA PRO A 129 -23.59 1.22 -0.69
C PRO A 129 -22.14 0.81 -0.45
N ASP A 130 -21.49 1.36 0.58
CA ASP A 130 -20.10 1.15 0.92
C ASP A 130 -19.89 1.18 2.43
N LEU A 131 -18.85 0.48 2.90
CA LEU A 131 -18.39 0.55 4.28
C LEU A 131 -17.07 1.33 4.35
N ARG A 132 -16.95 2.22 5.33
CA ARG A 132 -15.71 2.92 5.67
C ARG A 132 -15.19 2.50 7.04
N VAL A 133 -13.88 2.38 7.14
CA VAL A 133 -13.14 2.28 8.41
C VAL A 133 -12.26 3.53 8.50
N GLY A 134 -12.64 4.47 9.35
CA GLY A 134 -12.07 5.81 9.34
C GLY A 134 -12.25 6.47 7.96
N ARG A 135 -11.15 6.89 7.33
CA ARG A 135 -11.19 7.51 6.00
C ARG A 135 -11.24 6.52 4.85
N ARG A 136 -10.99 5.21 5.08
CA ARG A 136 -10.82 4.21 4.02
C ARG A 136 -12.15 3.61 3.63
N LYS A 137 -12.54 3.75 2.37
CA LYS A 137 -13.65 3.01 1.75
C LYS A 137 -13.20 1.57 1.51
N VAL A 138 -13.87 0.61 2.12
CA VAL A 138 -13.54 -0.82 1.99
C VAL A 138 -14.33 -1.43 0.85
N GLY A 139 -13.66 -1.97 -0.14
CA GLY A 139 -14.29 -2.62 -1.31
C GLY A 139 -14.79 -4.04 -1.04
N GLY A 140 -15.22 -4.34 0.19
CA GLY A 140 -15.63 -5.66 0.62
C GLY A 140 -16.24 -5.61 2.02
N ARG A 141 -16.00 -6.64 2.83
CA ARG A 141 -16.38 -6.66 4.25
C ARG A 141 -15.19 -6.35 5.16
N VAL A 142 -15.48 -6.01 6.41
CA VAL A 142 -14.47 -5.83 7.47
C VAL A 142 -14.68 -6.91 8.51
N ARG A 143 -13.64 -7.67 8.80
CA ARG A 143 -13.57 -8.53 9.97
C ARG A 143 -12.98 -7.74 11.12
N LEU A 144 -13.68 -7.75 12.24
CA LEU A 144 -13.33 -7.10 13.48
C LEU A 144 -13.00 -8.17 14.51
N LEU A 145 -11.88 -8.04 15.19
CA LEU A 145 -11.41 -9.00 16.18
C LEU A 145 -11.06 -8.26 17.47
N ALA A 146 -11.57 -8.72 18.61
CA ALA A 146 -11.13 -8.28 19.92
C ALA A 146 -10.03 -9.22 20.45
N ARG A 147 -8.86 -8.68 20.73
CA ARG A 147 -7.72 -9.44 21.29
C ARG A 147 -7.05 -8.61 22.38
N LYS A 148 -6.97 -9.14 23.60
CA LYS A 148 -6.26 -8.52 24.75
C LYS A 148 -6.67 -7.07 25.02
N GLY A 149 -7.96 -6.77 24.87
CA GLY A 149 -8.50 -5.42 25.10
C GLY A 149 -8.29 -4.45 23.93
N GLU A 150 -7.80 -4.91 22.78
CA GLU A 150 -7.61 -4.13 21.57
C GLU A 150 -8.45 -4.66 20.42
N LEU A 151 -8.74 -3.81 19.44
CA LEU A 151 -9.42 -4.15 18.21
C LEU A 151 -8.45 -4.23 17.04
N LEU A 152 -8.69 -5.24 16.19
CA LEU A 152 -8.13 -5.30 14.85
C LEU A 152 -9.26 -5.12 13.84
N ALA A 153 -9.05 -4.28 12.84
CA ALA A 153 -9.91 -4.18 11.66
C ALA A 153 -9.18 -4.76 10.45
N VAL A 154 -9.73 -5.81 9.90
CA VAL A 154 -9.18 -6.52 8.73
C VAL A 154 -10.18 -6.41 7.58
N ALA A 155 -9.81 -5.70 6.52
CA ALA A 155 -10.59 -5.69 5.30
C ALA A 155 -10.46 -7.02 4.57
N VAL A 156 -11.58 -7.62 4.19
CA VAL A 156 -11.64 -8.82 3.35
C VAL A 156 -12.12 -8.38 1.97
N VAL A 157 -11.19 -8.23 1.04
CA VAL A 157 -11.39 -7.58 -0.26
C VAL A 157 -11.19 -8.60 -1.38
N PRO A 158 -12.04 -8.63 -2.42
CA PRO A 158 -11.76 -9.43 -3.62
C PRO A 158 -10.38 -9.09 -4.19
N LEU A 159 -9.61 -10.11 -4.55
CA LEU A 159 -8.20 -9.96 -4.97
C LEU A 159 -8.02 -8.91 -6.06
N GLU A 160 -8.86 -8.89 -7.09
CA GLU A 160 -8.72 -7.94 -8.20
C GLU A 160 -9.05 -6.49 -7.80
N ALA A 161 -10.02 -6.32 -6.90
CA ALA A 161 -10.32 -5.01 -6.31
C ALA A 161 -9.14 -4.52 -5.44
N TYR A 162 -8.54 -5.41 -4.66
CA TYR A 162 -7.32 -5.13 -3.90
C TYR A 162 -6.17 -4.71 -4.82
N VAL A 163 -5.91 -5.47 -5.90
CA VAL A 163 -4.85 -5.17 -6.88
C VAL A 163 -5.07 -3.79 -7.51
N ALA A 164 -6.30 -3.48 -7.96
CA ALA A 164 -6.62 -2.16 -8.51
C ALA A 164 -6.38 -1.03 -7.51
N ALA A 165 -6.74 -1.24 -6.23
CA ALA A 165 -6.53 -0.29 -5.16
C ALA A 165 -5.04 -0.07 -4.86
N VAL A 166 -4.24 -1.13 -4.77
CA VAL A 166 -2.79 -1.04 -4.59
C VAL A 166 -2.14 -0.30 -5.76
N VAL A 167 -2.43 -0.69 -7.02
CA VAL A 167 -1.87 -0.03 -8.21
C VAL A 167 -2.23 1.46 -8.23
N SER A 168 -3.43 1.84 -7.78
CA SER A 168 -3.84 3.25 -7.73
C SER A 168 -3.02 4.12 -6.77
N ARG A 169 -2.39 3.50 -5.76
CA ARG A 169 -1.53 4.19 -4.78
C ARG A 169 -0.05 4.14 -5.14
N GLU A 170 0.35 3.10 -5.84
CA GLU A 170 1.73 2.85 -6.24
C GLU A 170 2.09 3.53 -7.57
N ALA A 171 1.14 3.65 -8.50
CA ALA A 171 1.35 4.25 -9.80
C ALA A 171 0.97 5.73 -9.83
N GLY A 172 1.72 6.50 -10.62
CA GLY A 172 1.32 7.88 -10.93
C GLY A 172 0.10 7.92 -11.87
N PRO A 173 -0.71 8.99 -11.82
CA PRO A 173 -1.97 9.09 -12.58
C PRO A 173 -1.78 9.09 -14.11
N ARG A 174 -0.56 9.28 -14.58
CA ARG A 174 -0.18 9.32 -16.01
C ARG A 174 0.65 8.12 -16.45
N PHE A 175 0.60 7.02 -15.70
CA PHE A 175 1.28 5.80 -16.11
C PHE A 175 0.57 5.14 -17.29
N GLN A 176 1.37 4.58 -18.20
CA GLN A 176 0.88 3.88 -19.38
C GLN A 176 0.17 2.57 -19.00
N PRO A 177 -0.86 2.14 -19.77
CA PRO A 177 -1.61 0.92 -19.49
C PRO A 177 -0.75 -0.34 -19.29
N GLU A 178 0.34 -0.47 -20.06
CA GLU A 178 1.24 -1.62 -19.95
C GLU A 178 2.08 -1.59 -18.66
N ALA A 179 2.45 -0.40 -18.17
CA ALA A 179 3.10 -0.25 -16.88
C ALA A 179 2.15 -0.59 -15.71
N LEU A 180 0.89 -0.13 -15.81
CA LEU A 180 -0.15 -0.47 -14.83
C LEU A 180 -0.42 -1.97 -14.81
N ALA A 181 -0.48 -2.62 -15.98
CA ALA A 181 -0.64 -4.07 -16.10
C ALA A 181 0.55 -4.84 -15.48
N ALA A 182 1.79 -4.39 -15.71
CA ALA A 182 2.97 -4.99 -15.07
C ALA A 182 2.91 -4.85 -13.55
N LEU A 183 2.53 -3.68 -13.02
CA LEU A 183 2.36 -3.46 -11.59
C LEU A 183 1.22 -4.31 -11.02
N ALA A 184 0.11 -4.49 -11.76
CA ALA A 184 -0.99 -5.34 -11.34
C ALA A 184 -0.57 -6.81 -11.17
N VAL A 185 0.21 -7.35 -12.11
CA VAL A 185 0.79 -8.71 -11.98
C VAL A 185 1.72 -8.80 -10.79
N ALA A 186 2.61 -7.82 -10.61
CA ALA A 186 3.54 -7.81 -9.48
C ALA A 186 2.80 -7.72 -8.13
N ALA A 187 1.83 -6.81 -7.99
CA ALA A 187 1.04 -6.65 -6.77
C ALA A 187 0.21 -7.90 -6.44
N ARG A 188 -0.39 -8.53 -7.47
CA ARG A 188 -1.15 -9.78 -7.31
C ARG A 188 -0.26 -10.92 -6.86
N THR A 189 0.89 -11.10 -7.50
CA THR A 189 1.85 -12.15 -7.13
C THR A 189 2.29 -12.02 -5.68
N TYR A 190 2.59 -10.81 -5.25
CA TYR A 190 2.94 -10.52 -3.85
C TYR A 190 1.79 -10.89 -2.90
N ALA A 191 0.57 -10.43 -3.17
CA ALA A 191 -0.59 -10.68 -2.32
C ALA A 191 -0.92 -12.17 -2.21
N VAL A 192 -0.87 -12.91 -3.33
CA VAL A 192 -1.09 -14.36 -3.35
C VAL A 192 0.00 -15.09 -2.56
N GLY A 193 1.25 -14.67 -2.70
CA GLY A 193 2.37 -15.21 -1.92
C GLY A 193 2.23 -14.96 -0.42
N ALA A 194 1.79 -13.77 -0.03
CA ALA A 194 1.53 -13.42 1.37
C ALA A 194 0.36 -14.23 1.94
N ALA A 195 -0.73 -14.40 1.17
CA ALA A 195 -1.88 -15.21 1.58
C ALA A 195 -1.53 -16.71 1.72
N ALA A 196 -0.60 -17.22 0.91
CA ALA A 196 -0.13 -18.61 1.03
C ALA A 196 0.71 -18.86 2.30
N LYS A 197 1.35 -17.80 2.85
CA LYS A 197 2.21 -17.86 4.04
C LYS A 197 1.96 -16.65 4.94
N PRO A 198 0.76 -16.53 5.54
CA PRO A 198 0.38 -15.37 6.32
C PRO A 198 1.26 -15.25 7.58
N ARG A 199 1.62 -14.02 7.93
CA ARG A 199 2.39 -13.72 9.16
C ARG A 199 1.54 -13.74 10.43
N ASP A 200 0.24 -13.56 10.27
CA ASP A 200 -0.76 -13.64 11.35
C ASP A 200 -1.99 -14.41 10.83
N PRO A 201 -2.60 -15.29 11.63
CA PRO A 201 -3.78 -16.03 11.21
C PRO A 201 -4.99 -15.15 10.83
N ALA A 202 -5.02 -13.89 11.29
CA ALA A 202 -6.11 -12.96 11.03
C ALA A 202 -6.02 -12.23 9.70
N TYR A 203 -4.80 -12.00 9.16
CA TYR A 203 -4.61 -11.22 7.94
C TYR A 203 -3.42 -11.72 7.11
N ASP A 204 -3.45 -11.41 5.82
CA ASP A 204 -2.43 -11.82 4.85
C ASP A 204 -1.37 -10.72 4.68
N VAL A 205 -1.81 -9.46 4.66
CA VAL A 205 -0.97 -8.28 4.44
C VAL A 205 -1.35 -7.15 5.39
N VAL A 206 -0.39 -6.26 5.66
CA VAL A 206 -0.63 -4.98 6.32
C VAL A 206 -0.87 -3.91 5.26
N GLY A 207 -1.94 -3.13 5.41
CA GLY A 207 -2.31 -2.06 4.49
C GLY A 207 -1.45 -0.80 4.65
N GLY A 208 -0.15 -0.94 4.76
CA GLY A 208 0.83 0.10 5.00
C GLY A 208 2.13 -0.12 4.23
N VAL A 209 3.15 0.68 4.58
CA VAL A 209 4.48 0.63 3.95
C VAL A 209 5.26 -0.66 4.26
N GLU A 210 4.78 -1.47 5.16
CA GLU A 210 5.38 -2.76 5.53
C GLU A 210 5.15 -3.83 4.46
N ASP A 211 4.05 -3.74 3.71
CA ASP A 211 3.71 -4.65 2.61
C ASP A 211 3.36 -3.86 1.35
N GLN A 212 2.08 -3.58 1.14
CA GLN A 212 1.58 -2.81 -0.01
C GLN A 212 0.59 -1.75 0.48
N VAL A 213 0.73 -0.51 0.00
CA VAL A 213 -0.13 0.58 0.44
C VAL A 213 -1.56 0.35 -0.04
N PHE A 214 -2.43 0.04 0.92
CA PHE A 214 -3.87 -0.09 0.70
C PHE A 214 -4.60 0.97 1.52
N GLU A 215 -5.05 2.02 0.85
CA GLU A 215 -5.84 3.10 1.48
C GLU A 215 -7.33 3.00 1.14
N GLY A 216 -7.79 1.81 0.77
CA GLY A 216 -9.17 1.56 0.35
C GLY A 216 -9.40 1.86 -1.13
N MET A 217 -10.68 1.93 -1.50
CA MET A 217 -11.12 2.03 -2.90
C MET A 217 -11.21 3.47 -3.42
N ASP A 218 -11.01 4.47 -2.56
CA ASP A 218 -11.01 5.86 -2.98
C ASP A 218 -9.85 6.14 -3.94
N GLY A 219 -10.13 6.78 -5.08
CA GLY A 219 -9.13 7.07 -6.12
C GLY A 219 -8.87 5.94 -7.12
N VAL A 220 -9.54 4.80 -7.00
CA VAL A 220 -9.48 3.73 -8.00
C VAL A 220 -10.27 4.12 -9.25
N THR A 221 -9.56 4.60 -10.27
CA THR A 221 -10.14 5.00 -11.57
C THR A 221 -10.40 3.80 -12.47
N PRO A 222 -11.14 3.96 -13.59
CA PRO A 222 -11.33 2.89 -14.59
C PRO A 222 -10.02 2.29 -15.11
N ALA A 223 -8.98 3.11 -15.32
CA ALA A 223 -7.69 2.63 -15.82
C ALA A 223 -7.00 1.62 -14.86
N PHE A 224 -7.09 1.83 -13.55
CA PHE A 224 -6.54 0.89 -12.58
C PHE A 224 -7.34 -0.41 -12.49
N ARG A 225 -8.67 -0.34 -12.63
CA ARG A 225 -9.52 -1.53 -12.73
C ARG A 225 -9.21 -2.33 -13.98
N GLU A 226 -9.11 -1.66 -15.12
CA GLU A 226 -8.77 -2.28 -16.41
C GLU A 226 -7.40 -2.98 -16.35
N ALA A 227 -6.39 -2.38 -15.73
CA ALA A 227 -5.09 -3.01 -15.57
C ALA A 227 -5.16 -4.31 -14.75
N ALA A 228 -5.94 -4.32 -13.66
CA ALA A 228 -6.19 -5.52 -12.86
C ALA A 228 -6.99 -6.57 -13.66
N ASP A 229 -8.05 -6.16 -14.36
CA ASP A 229 -8.94 -7.06 -15.11
C ASP A 229 -8.24 -7.68 -16.33
N ARG A 230 -7.47 -6.91 -17.10
CA ARG A 230 -6.67 -7.42 -18.25
C ARG A 230 -5.65 -8.48 -17.85
N THR A 231 -5.16 -8.40 -16.62
CA THR A 231 -4.17 -9.33 -16.08
C THR A 231 -4.76 -10.26 -15.01
N ARG A 232 -6.09 -10.40 -14.99
CA ARG A 232 -6.80 -11.20 -13.99
C ARG A 232 -6.21 -12.59 -13.84
N GLY A 233 -5.90 -12.97 -12.60
CA GLY A 233 -5.30 -14.24 -12.26
C GLY A 233 -3.84 -14.42 -12.71
N MET A 234 -3.22 -13.48 -13.44
CA MET A 234 -1.82 -13.61 -13.86
C MET A 234 -0.87 -13.33 -12.71
N VAL A 235 0.06 -14.26 -12.48
CA VAL A 235 1.13 -14.18 -11.47
C VAL A 235 2.48 -14.51 -12.07
N ALA A 236 3.56 -14.03 -11.46
CA ALA A 236 4.92 -14.38 -11.81
C ALA A 236 5.38 -15.61 -11.02
N ARG A 237 5.97 -16.58 -11.71
CA ARG A 237 6.54 -17.79 -11.12
C ARG A 237 8.00 -17.95 -11.53
N TYR A 238 8.81 -18.44 -10.63
CA TYR A 238 10.19 -18.84 -10.90
C TYR A 238 10.33 -20.32 -10.59
N ARG A 239 10.65 -21.13 -11.59
CA ARG A 239 10.74 -22.59 -11.47
C ARG A 239 9.48 -23.24 -10.86
N GLY A 240 8.31 -22.75 -11.26
CA GLY A 240 7.01 -23.23 -10.78
C GLY A 240 6.50 -22.61 -9.47
N GLU A 241 7.38 -22.01 -8.65
CA GLU A 241 7.01 -21.37 -7.39
C GLU A 241 6.66 -19.89 -7.60
N LEU A 242 5.77 -19.33 -6.74
CA LEU A 242 5.46 -17.91 -6.78
C LEU A 242 6.72 -17.06 -6.55
N ALA A 243 6.96 -16.11 -7.44
CA ALA A 243 8.09 -15.19 -7.33
C ALA A 243 7.88 -14.10 -6.28
N GLU A 244 8.95 -13.66 -5.64
CA GLU A 244 8.93 -12.46 -4.80
C GLU A 244 8.98 -11.21 -5.69
N THR A 245 7.84 -10.64 -6.01
CA THR A 245 7.70 -9.52 -6.94
C THR A 245 7.72 -8.17 -6.23
N VAL A 246 8.83 -7.86 -5.60
CA VAL A 246 9.05 -6.57 -4.94
C VAL A 246 9.26 -5.46 -5.96
N TYR A 247 8.77 -4.24 -5.64
CA TYR A 247 8.88 -3.08 -6.51
C TYR A 247 9.14 -1.81 -5.70
N HIS A 248 9.55 -0.76 -6.38
CA HIS A 248 9.89 0.53 -5.78
C HIS A 248 9.64 1.65 -6.78
N SER A 249 9.53 2.90 -6.30
CA SER A 249 9.20 4.04 -7.15
C SER A 249 10.24 4.28 -8.25
N THR A 250 11.48 4.57 -7.89
CA THR A 250 12.54 5.00 -8.83
C THR A 250 13.88 4.43 -8.41
N CYS A 251 14.59 3.74 -9.32
CA CYS A 251 15.88 3.13 -8.98
C CYS A 251 17.07 4.10 -9.07
N GLY A 252 16.95 5.21 -9.82
CA GLY A 252 18.07 6.13 -10.08
C GLY A 252 19.09 5.59 -11.08
N GLY A 253 18.64 4.92 -12.17
CA GLY A 253 19.47 4.44 -13.28
C GLY A 253 19.93 2.99 -13.18
N ARG A 254 19.85 2.35 -12.00
CA ARG A 254 20.17 0.93 -11.80
C ARG A 254 19.41 0.38 -10.59
N THR A 255 18.82 -0.80 -10.74
CA THR A 255 18.21 -1.51 -9.60
C THR A 255 19.28 -2.09 -8.67
N GLU A 256 18.88 -2.57 -7.50
CA GLU A 256 19.75 -3.20 -6.52
C GLU A 256 19.58 -4.71 -6.53
N ASP A 257 20.60 -5.41 -6.13
CA ASP A 257 20.61 -6.86 -5.89
C ASP A 257 19.98 -7.18 -4.54
N ALA A 258 19.10 -8.17 -4.48
CA ALA A 258 18.44 -8.58 -3.23
C ALA A 258 19.44 -9.08 -2.17
N GLY A 259 20.54 -9.74 -2.60
CA GLY A 259 21.62 -10.15 -1.73
C GLY A 259 22.30 -8.97 -1.06
N SER A 260 22.60 -7.92 -1.82
CA SER A 260 23.21 -6.68 -1.31
C SER A 260 22.26 -5.89 -0.41
N ALA A 261 20.96 -5.85 -0.74
CA ALA A 261 19.98 -5.09 0.01
C ALA A 261 19.56 -5.78 1.32
N TRP A 262 19.40 -7.10 1.32
CA TRP A 262 18.76 -7.85 2.40
C TRP A 262 19.51 -9.11 2.83
N GLY A 263 20.66 -9.43 2.22
CA GLY A 263 21.43 -10.63 2.52
C GLY A 263 20.79 -11.91 2.01
N LYS A 264 19.77 -11.82 1.13
CA LYS A 264 19.02 -12.95 0.57
C LYS A 264 19.32 -13.08 -0.92
N ASP A 265 19.96 -14.18 -1.31
CA ASP A 265 20.21 -14.46 -2.73
C ASP A 265 18.91 -14.92 -3.42
N VAL A 266 18.40 -14.09 -4.33
CA VAL A 266 17.21 -14.38 -5.14
C VAL A 266 17.59 -14.26 -6.60
N PRO A 267 17.62 -15.40 -7.37
CA PRO A 267 18.21 -15.43 -8.70
C PRO A 267 17.64 -14.43 -9.71
N TYR A 268 16.36 -14.11 -9.59
CA TYR A 268 15.66 -13.17 -10.47
C TYR A 268 15.55 -11.74 -9.91
N LEU A 269 16.10 -11.46 -8.71
CA LEU A 269 16.17 -10.11 -8.12
C LEU A 269 17.61 -9.57 -8.16
N ARG A 270 18.22 -9.63 -9.34
CA ARG A 270 19.56 -9.11 -9.62
C ARG A 270 19.50 -7.65 -10.04
N ALA A 271 20.58 -6.94 -9.79
CA ALA A 271 20.75 -5.56 -10.23
C ALA A 271 20.71 -5.44 -11.77
N GLN A 272 19.81 -4.60 -12.29
CA GLN A 272 19.62 -4.35 -13.72
C GLN A 272 19.84 -2.87 -14.05
N PRO A 273 20.44 -2.52 -15.20
CA PRO A 273 20.41 -1.15 -15.73
C PRO A 273 18.96 -0.70 -15.95
N CYS A 274 18.65 0.58 -15.75
CA CYS A 274 17.30 1.11 -15.90
C CYS A 274 17.36 2.59 -16.30
N ASP A 275 17.57 2.84 -17.59
CA ASP A 275 17.68 4.20 -18.14
C ASP A 275 16.29 4.87 -18.28
N ASP A 276 15.24 4.07 -18.20
CA ASP A 276 13.85 4.44 -18.43
C ASP A 276 13.21 5.26 -17.29
N CYS A 277 13.87 5.42 -16.17
CA CYS A 277 13.33 6.14 -15.03
C CYS A 277 13.85 7.58 -14.91
N ALA A 278 14.62 8.08 -15.89
CA ALA A 278 15.25 9.41 -15.84
C ALA A 278 14.23 10.55 -15.72
N ASP A 279 13.03 10.40 -16.31
CA ASP A 279 11.93 11.36 -16.25
C ASP A 279 11.18 11.35 -14.89
N SER A 280 11.58 10.53 -13.95
CA SER A 280 10.94 10.50 -12.62
C SER A 280 11.22 11.80 -11.87
N PRO A 281 10.21 12.44 -11.26
CA PRO A 281 10.42 13.60 -10.39
C PRO A 281 11.23 13.23 -9.13
N TYR A 282 11.45 11.94 -8.92
CA TYR A 282 12.22 11.38 -7.80
C TYR A 282 13.58 10.84 -8.24
N TYR A 283 13.98 11.08 -9.51
CA TYR A 283 15.25 10.59 -10.02
C TYR A 283 16.42 11.16 -9.25
N ARG A 284 16.40 12.47 -8.93
CA ARG A 284 17.34 13.14 -8.04
C ARG A 284 16.60 13.83 -6.90
N TRP A 285 17.19 13.83 -5.72
CA TRP A 285 16.65 14.46 -4.55
C TRP A 285 17.75 14.96 -3.62
N GLU A 286 17.40 15.95 -2.82
CA GLU A 286 18.24 16.49 -1.78
C GLU A 286 17.42 16.73 -0.52
N TYR A 287 18.02 16.51 0.61
CA TYR A 287 17.48 16.82 1.91
C TYR A 287 18.56 17.41 2.81
N ARG A 288 18.23 18.47 3.54
CA ARG A 288 19.11 19.08 4.53
C ARG A 288 18.66 18.68 5.92
N ILE A 289 19.45 17.84 6.57
CA ILE A 289 19.25 17.46 7.96
C ILE A 289 19.92 18.52 8.86
N THR A 290 19.13 19.15 9.73
CA THR A 290 19.66 20.14 10.68
C THR A 290 20.48 19.48 11.77
N GLY A 291 21.32 20.24 12.49
CA GLY A 291 22.07 19.71 13.65
C GLY A 291 21.15 19.12 14.73
N ALA A 292 19.97 19.68 14.93
CA ALA A 292 18.98 19.15 15.87
C ALA A 292 18.41 17.79 15.41
N GLU A 293 18.06 17.68 14.14
CA GLU A 293 17.59 16.42 13.54
C GLU A 293 18.69 15.36 13.52
N GLY A 294 19.91 15.73 13.17
CA GLY A 294 21.07 14.83 13.23
C GLY A 294 21.29 14.25 14.62
N ARG A 295 21.16 15.07 15.65
CA ARG A 295 21.24 14.61 17.06
C ARG A 295 20.10 13.65 17.42
N ARG A 296 18.86 13.90 16.95
CA ARG A 296 17.73 12.95 17.16
C ARG A 296 18.01 11.61 16.50
N VAL A 297 18.49 11.63 15.27
CA VAL A 297 18.85 10.41 14.52
C VAL A 297 19.98 9.64 15.23
N ALA A 298 21.05 10.33 15.61
CA ALA A 298 22.15 9.74 16.36
C ALA A 298 21.68 9.07 17.66
N LYS A 299 20.86 9.77 18.46
CA LYS A 299 20.26 9.23 19.70
C LYS A 299 19.42 7.99 19.43
N ALA A 300 18.56 8.01 18.41
CA ALA A 300 17.72 6.87 18.01
C ALA A 300 18.56 5.66 17.59
N LEU A 301 19.77 5.89 17.10
CA LEU A 301 20.74 4.87 16.70
C LEU A 301 21.78 4.55 17.79
N GLY A 302 21.55 5.00 19.03
CA GLY A 302 22.35 4.67 20.20
C GLY A 302 23.70 5.40 20.28
N VAL A 303 23.83 6.57 19.64
CA VAL A 303 24.99 7.46 19.77
C VAL A 303 24.61 8.70 20.57
N PRO A 304 25.30 9.03 21.67
CA PRO A 304 25.03 10.23 22.47
C PRO A 304 25.17 11.49 21.61
N PRO A 305 24.20 12.43 21.63
CA PRO A 305 24.26 13.63 20.82
C PRO A 305 25.23 14.66 21.42
N GLY A 306 26.39 14.85 20.80
CA GLY A 306 27.41 15.86 21.16
C GLY A 306 27.53 16.98 20.13
N LYS A 307 28.39 17.97 20.44
CA LYS A 307 28.69 19.10 19.53
C LYS A 307 29.60 18.66 18.36
N ASP A 308 30.34 17.59 18.54
CA ASP A 308 31.30 16.98 17.62
C ASP A 308 30.66 15.87 16.75
N LEU A 309 29.31 15.82 16.66
CA LEU A 309 28.58 14.82 15.90
C LEU A 309 29.04 14.81 14.44
N ARG A 310 29.40 13.61 13.94
CA ARG A 310 29.73 13.34 12.53
C ARG A 310 28.85 12.22 12.00
N ILE A 311 28.39 12.35 10.77
CA ILE A 311 27.58 11.35 10.07
C ILE A 311 28.14 11.26 8.65
N ALA A 312 28.50 10.04 8.20
CA ALA A 312 29.03 9.80 6.87
C ALA A 312 28.69 8.40 6.36
N VAL A 313 28.61 8.22 5.05
CA VAL A 313 28.53 6.89 4.43
C VAL A 313 29.92 6.23 4.55
N THR A 314 29.97 5.03 5.14
CA THR A 314 31.22 4.27 5.37
C THR A 314 31.33 3.01 4.54
N GLY A 315 30.21 2.52 3.97
CA GLY A 315 30.21 1.35 3.10
C GLY A 315 29.20 1.48 1.96
N ARG A 316 29.49 0.79 0.84
CA ARG A 316 28.63 0.80 -0.36
C ARG A 316 28.43 -0.61 -0.91
N THR A 317 27.29 -0.82 -1.55
CA THR A 317 27.02 -1.99 -2.38
C THR A 317 27.70 -1.86 -3.74
N PRO A 318 27.81 -2.94 -4.53
CA PRO A 318 28.33 -2.89 -5.90
C PRO A 318 27.56 -1.93 -6.84
N THR A 319 26.30 -1.61 -6.52
CA THR A 319 25.49 -0.65 -7.29
C THR A 319 25.67 0.81 -6.83
N GLY A 320 26.56 1.04 -5.85
CA GLY A 320 26.87 2.37 -5.31
C GLY A 320 25.92 2.85 -4.21
N ARG A 321 24.93 2.04 -3.77
CA ARG A 321 24.08 2.41 -2.63
C ARG A 321 24.84 2.30 -1.32
N ALA A 322 24.55 3.18 -0.37
CA ALA A 322 25.08 3.09 0.98
C ALA A 322 24.63 1.78 1.63
N SER A 323 25.58 0.98 2.10
CA SER A 323 25.36 -0.22 2.90
C SER A 323 25.55 0.08 4.39
N ARG A 324 26.46 1.01 4.72
CA ARG A 324 26.80 1.41 6.08
C ARG A 324 26.85 2.92 6.24
N VAL A 325 26.47 3.40 7.42
CA VAL A 325 26.61 4.80 7.85
C VAL A 325 27.35 4.83 9.18
N GLY A 326 28.47 5.54 9.21
CA GLY A 326 29.23 5.81 10.43
C GLY A 326 28.67 7.04 11.14
N ILE A 327 28.49 6.94 12.44
CA ILE A 327 28.03 8.02 13.32
C ILE A 327 29.01 8.10 14.50
N SER A 328 29.56 9.29 14.75
CA SER A 328 30.46 9.47 15.90
C SER A 328 30.15 10.76 16.65
N SER A 329 30.24 10.71 17.97
CA SER A 329 30.07 11.85 18.86
C SER A 329 30.56 11.53 20.27
N GLY A 330 31.22 12.47 20.94
CA GLY A 330 31.64 12.32 22.31
C GLY A 330 32.56 11.11 22.58
N GLY A 331 33.42 10.76 21.61
CA GLY A 331 34.29 9.58 21.69
C GLY A 331 33.60 8.24 21.38
N VAL A 332 32.27 8.21 21.19
CA VAL A 332 31.52 7.03 20.72
C VAL A 332 31.53 6.99 19.21
N VAL A 333 31.92 5.85 18.65
CA VAL A 333 31.86 5.57 17.19
C VAL A 333 30.96 4.36 16.99
N ARG A 334 29.95 4.50 16.12
CA ARG A 334 29.05 3.41 15.74
C ARG A 334 28.86 3.36 14.25
N GLU A 335 28.95 2.18 13.69
CA GLU A 335 28.56 1.88 12.31
C GLU A 335 27.22 1.14 12.34
N VAL A 336 26.25 1.63 11.58
CA VAL A 336 24.90 1.06 11.46
C VAL A 336 24.62 0.67 10.01
N GLN A 337 23.64 -0.22 9.80
CA GLN A 337 23.11 -0.46 8.47
C GLN A 337 22.50 0.84 7.91
N ALA A 338 22.79 1.18 6.67
CA ALA A 338 22.23 2.40 6.06
C ALA A 338 20.69 2.40 6.03
N ALA A 339 20.07 1.22 5.99
CA ALA A 339 18.62 1.07 6.12
C ALA A 339 18.09 1.52 7.50
N GLU A 340 18.83 1.26 8.59
CA GLU A 340 18.47 1.74 9.93
C GLU A 340 18.59 3.26 10.04
N PHE A 341 19.67 3.81 9.45
CA PHE A 341 19.84 5.27 9.36
C PHE A 341 18.67 5.91 8.57
N ARG A 342 18.33 5.34 7.41
CA ARG A 342 17.20 5.80 6.58
C ARG A 342 15.87 5.77 7.36
N LYS A 343 15.61 4.71 8.14
CA LYS A 343 14.43 4.58 8.99
C LYS A 343 14.40 5.67 10.07
N ALA A 344 15.51 5.87 10.77
CA ALA A 344 15.63 6.88 11.83
C ALA A 344 15.52 8.32 11.32
N ALA A 345 16.04 8.60 10.11
CA ALA A 345 15.95 9.90 9.45
C ALA A 345 14.58 10.15 8.77
N GLY A 346 13.80 9.09 8.53
CA GLY A 346 12.51 9.12 7.86
C GLY A 346 12.59 8.88 6.35
N TYR A 347 11.73 8.00 5.85
CA TYR A 347 11.69 7.59 4.42
C TYR A 347 11.33 8.70 3.45
N ALA A 348 10.61 9.73 3.88
CA ALA A 348 10.30 10.91 3.10
C ALA A 348 11.53 11.82 2.90
N ASN A 349 12.41 11.87 3.89
CA ASN A 349 13.62 12.69 3.93
C ASN A 349 14.77 12.01 3.19
N VAL A 350 15.07 10.77 3.56
CA VAL A 350 16.08 9.93 2.91
C VAL A 350 15.37 8.94 2.01
N ARG A 351 15.16 9.35 0.73
CA ARG A 351 14.28 8.64 -0.20
C ARG A 351 14.83 7.31 -0.69
N SER A 352 16.16 7.18 -0.77
CA SER A 352 16.83 5.93 -1.17
C SER A 352 18.19 5.81 -0.47
N LEU A 353 18.84 4.66 -0.61
CA LEU A 353 20.22 4.45 -0.16
C LEU A 353 21.26 4.80 -1.22
N LYS A 354 20.87 5.17 -2.45
CA LYS A 354 21.78 5.73 -3.45
C LYS A 354 22.00 7.20 -3.11
N MET A 355 22.84 7.46 -2.10
CA MET A 355 23.00 8.76 -1.48
C MET A 355 24.44 9.06 -1.07
N GLU A 356 24.72 10.36 -0.93
CA GLU A 356 25.91 10.97 -0.31
C GLU A 356 25.47 11.77 0.91
N ILE A 357 26.31 11.79 1.93
CA ILE A 357 26.13 12.62 3.14
C ILE A 357 27.35 13.50 3.28
N ALA A 358 27.16 14.81 3.21
CA ALA A 358 28.22 15.81 3.36
C ALA A 358 27.91 16.81 4.49
N PRO A 359 28.89 17.17 5.33
CA PRO A 359 28.70 18.21 6.32
C PRO A 359 28.50 19.57 5.63
N VAL A 360 27.58 20.39 6.20
CA VAL A 360 27.33 21.77 5.80
C VAL A 360 27.13 22.63 7.04
N THR A 361 27.17 23.94 6.90
CA THR A 361 26.91 24.86 8.03
C THR A 361 25.55 24.51 8.68
N GLY A 362 25.57 24.15 9.96
CA GLY A 362 24.38 23.85 10.74
C GLY A 362 23.78 22.45 10.59
N GLY A 363 24.49 21.51 9.90
CA GLY A 363 24.02 20.13 9.77
C GLY A 363 24.69 19.34 8.63
N TRP A 364 23.90 18.58 7.90
CA TRP A 364 24.36 17.77 6.76
C TRP A 364 23.44 17.93 5.56
N ARG A 365 24.03 17.91 4.40
CA ARG A 365 23.35 17.75 3.12
C ARG A 365 23.34 16.27 2.76
N ILE A 366 22.17 15.71 2.50
CA ILE A 366 22.00 14.37 1.96
C ILE A 366 21.48 14.52 0.55
N ALA A 367 22.25 14.11 -0.44
CA ALA A 367 21.86 14.13 -1.85
C ALA A 367 21.82 12.70 -2.38
N GLY A 368 20.85 12.37 -3.20
CA GLY A 368 20.71 11.02 -3.70
C GLY A 368 19.89 10.89 -4.97
N GLU A 369 19.79 9.65 -5.44
CA GLU A 369 19.05 9.28 -6.64
C GLU A 369 18.03 8.18 -6.32
N GLY A 370 16.82 8.32 -6.90
CA GLY A 370 15.74 7.35 -6.77
C GLY A 370 14.96 7.44 -5.48
N TRP A 371 13.90 6.63 -5.40
CA TRP A 371 13.03 6.49 -4.22
C TRP A 371 12.64 5.03 -4.02
N GLY A 372 12.91 4.49 -2.85
CA GLY A 372 12.63 3.12 -2.45
C GLY A 372 13.89 2.31 -2.17
N HIS A 373 13.70 1.00 -2.04
CA HIS A 373 14.82 0.07 -1.74
C HIS A 373 15.68 -0.28 -2.97
N GLY A 374 15.17 -0.08 -4.18
CA GLY A 374 15.89 -0.28 -5.43
C GLY A 374 15.81 -1.70 -6.00
N VAL A 375 15.33 -2.70 -5.31
CA VAL A 375 15.27 -4.11 -5.75
C VAL A 375 14.03 -4.38 -6.59
N GLY A 376 14.15 -5.21 -7.63
CA GLY A 376 13.03 -5.63 -8.49
C GLY A 376 12.51 -4.52 -9.40
N LEU A 377 11.17 -4.41 -9.57
CA LEU A 377 10.58 -3.53 -10.56
C LEU A 377 10.65 -2.05 -10.15
N CYS A 378 11.27 -1.23 -11.01
CA CYS A 378 11.24 0.22 -10.92
C CYS A 378 9.95 0.74 -11.58
N GLN A 379 9.03 1.35 -10.82
CA GLN A 379 7.73 1.80 -11.33
C GLN A 379 7.86 2.84 -12.44
N TYR A 380 8.70 3.87 -12.24
CA TYR A 380 8.97 4.87 -13.30
C TYR A 380 9.75 4.28 -14.48
N GLY A 381 10.63 3.29 -14.24
CA GLY A 381 11.30 2.58 -15.31
C GLY A 381 10.32 1.74 -16.14
N ALA A 382 9.40 1.01 -15.50
CA ALA A 382 8.32 0.30 -16.17
C ALA A 382 7.47 1.24 -17.03
N ASN A 383 7.15 2.44 -16.50
CA ASN A 383 6.40 3.44 -17.25
C ASN A 383 7.19 4.00 -18.44
N GLY A 384 8.50 4.22 -18.30
CA GLY A 384 9.36 4.64 -19.40
C GLY A 384 9.47 3.58 -20.49
N MET A 385 9.63 2.30 -20.13
CA MET A 385 9.59 1.17 -21.08
C MET A 385 8.24 1.11 -21.82
N ALA A 386 7.12 1.26 -21.12
CA ALA A 386 5.79 1.25 -21.71
C ALA A 386 5.59 2.41 -22.71
N ARG A 387 6.10 3.61 -22.41
CA ARG A 387 6.10 4.75 -23.36
C ARG A 387 6.87 4.45 -24.65
N ARG A 388 7.87 3.57 -24.60
CA ARG A 388 8.60 3.10 -25.78
C ARG A 388 8.01 1.86 -26.43
N GLY A 389 6.79 1.46 -26.05
CA GLY A 389 6.04 0.39 -26.67
C GLY A 389 6.28 -1.00 -26.06
N ALA A 390 6.98 -1.11 -24.92
CA ALA A 390 7.12 -2.39 -24.24
C ALA A 390 5.79 -2.84 -23.61
N GLY A 391 5.35 -4.07 -23.92
CA GLY A 391 4.22 -4.70 -23.26
C GLY A 391 4.56 -5.16 -21.84
N TYR A 392 3.53 -5.35 -21.00
CA TYR A 392 3.70 -5.71 -19.58
C TYR A 392 4.55 -6.97 -19.35
N ARG A 393 4.46 -7.98 -20.22
CA ARG A 393 5.30 -9.20 -20.14
C ARG A 393 6.79 -8.90 -20.34
N GLY A 394 7.13 -8.04 -21.29
CA GLY A 394 8.50 -7.57 -21.52
C GLY A 394 9.04 -6.74 -20.36
N ILE A 395 8.19 -5.89 -19.76
CA ILE A 395 8.52 -5.13 -18.55
C ILE A 395 8.83 -6.07 -17.38
N LEU A 396 7.97 -7.05 -17.12
CA LEU A 396 8.18 -8.04 -16.05
C LEU A 396 9.42 -8.89 -16.27
N ALA A 397 9.65 -9.37 -17.50
CA ALA A 397 10.85 -10.14 -17.84
C ALA A 397 12.15 -9.34 -17.64
N ARG A 398 12.11 -8.00 -17.81
CA ARG A 398 13.24 -7.11 -17.55
C ARG A 398 13.60 -7.06 -16.06
N TYR A 399 12.59 -6.90 -15.20
CA TYR A 399 12.82 -6.70 -13.77
C TYR A 399 12.84 -7.99 -12.94
N TYR A 400 12.28 -9.08 -13.50
CA TYR A 400 12.26 -10.41 -12.89
C TYR A 400 12.70 -11.46 -13.93
N PRO A 401 13.98 -11.42 -14.36
CA PRO A 401 14.47 -12.31 -15.42
C PRO A 401 14.33 -13.78 -15.04
N GLY A 402 13.89 -14.60 -16.01
CA GLY A 402 13.70 -16.02 -15.81
C GLY A 402 12.42 -16.41 -15.07
N THR A 403 11.53 -15.44 -14.83
CA THR A 403 10.16 -15.75 -14.34
C THR A 403 9.19 -15.92 -15.49
N ASP A 404 8.22 -16.82 -15.30
CA ASP A 404 7.10 -17.05 -16.20
C ASP A 404 5.85 -16.34 -15.68
N ILE A 405 5.10 -15.71 -16.59
CA ILE A 405 3.81 -15.07 -16.26
C ILE A 405 2.70 -16.05 -16.65
N THR A 406 2.11 -16.70 -15.66
CA THR A 406 1.10 -17.74 -15.82
C THR A 406 -0.22 -17.35 -15.17
N GLY A 407 -1.33 -17.87 -15.70
CA GLY A 407 -2.63 -17.80 -15.02
C GLY A 407 -2.63 -18.70 -13.80
N GLU A 408 -3.17 -18.21 -12.67
CA GLU A 408 -3.58 -19.07 -11.58
C GLU A 408 -4.97 -19.60 -11.86
N SER A 409 -5.16 -20.92 -11.64
CA SER A 409 -6.53 -21.45 -11.61
C SER A 409 -7.33 -20.75 -10.52
N PRO A 410 -8.61 -20.45 -10.78
CA PRO A 410 -9.48 -19.75 -9.83
C PRO A 410 -9.64 -20.49 -8.49
#